data_01b0504c99badc85d9aabeaab24038df
#
_entry.id   01b0504c99badc85d9aabeaab24038df
#
_cell.length_a   1.000
_cell.length_b   1.000
_cell.length_c   1.000
_cell.angle_alpha   90.00
_cell.angle_beta   90.00
_cell.angle_gamma   90.00
#
_symmetry.space_group_name_H-M   'P 1'
#
loop_
_entity.id
_entity.type
_entity.pdbx_description
1 polymer ?
#
loop_
_entity_poly.entity_id
_entity_poly.type
_entity_poly.pdbx_seq_one_letter_code
_entity_poly.pdbx_strand_id
1 'polypeptide(L)'
;MKKLFLAITVTIFALCAHAQEYVEPVEKWKAAEVWGINYHGWSFHQDWEVDFTVESQDGRFTPTDEEIAETEGLIQKRIDYINQDHYNQEGMCPIIDEHMRMYRRQYVGFTNDRGDHIVWVNFLWDDNLSNEKLASDILLTKGGCGHFWHIKCNLATRKVYGLEVNESGDIQYLPRVKKPAPRISRSKDRNKKQKVRKTGIIHSPEEKLFK
;
A
#
# COMPACT_ATOMS: atom_id res chain seq x y z
N MET A 1 -31.11 -46.02 -60.94
CA MET A 1 -29.92 -45.48 -60.28
C MET A 1 -30.38 -44.45 -59.28
N LYS A 2 -30.44 -44.84 -57.94
CA LYS A 2 -30.90 -43.98 -56.89
C LYS A 2 -29.68 -43.32 -56.26
N LYS A 3 -29.60 -41.97 -56.33
CA LYS A 3 -28.54 -41.19 -55.66
C LYS A 3 -28.90 -41.02 -54.19
N LEU A 4 -28.08 -41.62 -53.37
CA LEU A 4 -28.18 -41.50 -51.88
C LEU A 4 -27.51 -40.19 -51.51
N PHE A 5 -28.26 -39.20 -51.01
CA PHE A 5 -27.72 -37.98 -50.40
C PHE A 5 -27.45 -38.26 -48.93
N LEU A 6 -26.17 -38.32 -48.59
CA LEU A 6 -25.73 -38.42 -47.19
C LEU A 6 -25.68 -36.98 -46.60
N ALA A 7 -26.65 -36.68 -45.75
CA ALA A 7 -26.63 -35.43 -45.01
C ALA A 7 -25.70 -35.59 -43.80
N ILE A 8 -24.57 -34.92 -43.86
CA ILE A 8 -23.64 -34.80 -42.70
C ILE A 8 -24.13 -33.64 -41.85
N THR A 9 -24.81 -33.95 -40.74
CA THR A 9 -25.11 -32.98 -39.70
C THR A 9 -23.86 -32.78 -38.85
N VAL A 10 -23.18 -31.67 -39.07
CA VAL A 10 -22.08 -31.22 -38.20
C VAL A 10 -22.70 -30.62 -36.94
N THR A 11 -22.68 -31.38 -35.86
CA THR A 11 -23.07 -30.89 -34.54
C THR A 11 -21.90 -30.11 -33.96
N ILE A 12 -21.97 -28.78 -34.04
CA ILE A 12 -21.00 -27.90 -33.37
C ILE A 12 -21.35 -27.92 -31.89
N PHE A 13 -20.63 -28.71 -31.11
CA PHE A 13 -20.60 -28.57 -29.66
C PHE A 13 -19.83 -27.29 -29.36
N ALA A 14 -20.58 -26.22 -29.05
CA ALA A 14 -20.00 -25.04 -28.40
C ALA A 14 -19.56 -25.43 -27.00
N LEU A 15 -18.29 -25.79 -26.85
CA LEU A 15 -17.64 -25.84 -25.55
C LEU A 15 -17.55 -24.40 -25.06
N CYS A 16 -18.51 -24.00 -24.21
CA CYS A 16 -18.31 -22.87 -23.31
C CYS A 16 -17.19 -23.27 -22.34
N ALA A 17 -15.94 -23.04 -22.78
CA ALA A 17 -14.83 -22.99 -21.86
C ALA A 17 -15.12 -21.79 -20.92
N HIS A 18 -15.61 -22.08 -19.72
CA HIS A 18 -15.50 -21.15 -18.62
C HIS A 18 -13.99 -20.98 -18.42
N ALA A 19 -13.43 -19.91 -18.97
CA ALA A 19 -12.14 -19.43 -18.54
C ALA A 19 -12.34 -19.08 -17.04
N GLN A 20 -12.04 -20.03 -16.17
CA GLN A 20 -11.73 -19.69 -14.80
C GLN A 20 -10.57 -18.73 -14.91
N GLU A 21 -10.86 -17.47 -14.64
CA GLU A 21 -9.82 -16.46 -14.44
C GLU A 21 -8.90 -17.03 -13.36
N TYR A 22 -7.75 -17.53 -13.81
CA TYR A 22 -6.71 -18.00 -12.92
C TYR A 22 -6.21 -16.75 -12.20
N VAL A 23 -6.83 -16.46 -11.06
CA VAL A 23 -6.30 -15.49 -10.12
C VAL A 23 -5.00 -16.12 -9.64
N GLU A 24 -3.88 -15.66 -10.21
CA GLU A 24 -2.57 -16.01 -9.65
C GLU A 24 -2.65 -15.82 -8.14
N PRO A 25 -2.23 -16.84 -7.34
CA PRO A 25 -2.15 -16.66 -5.92
C PRO A 25 -1.30 -15.40 -5.72
N VAL A 26 -1.87 -14.39 -5.07
CA VAL A 26 -1.18 -13.13 -4.77
C VAL A 26 0.12 -13.53 -4.11
N GLU A 27 1.18 -13.62 -4.89
CA GLU A 27 2.52 -13.83 -4.41
C GLU A 27 2.70 -12.72 -3.39
N LYS A 28 2.93 -13.09 -2.15
CA LYS A 28 3.01 -12.16 -1.02
C LYS A 28 3.89 -11.02 -1.48
N TRP A 29 3.30 -9.88 -1.80
CA TRP A 29 3.96 -8.82 -2.55
C TRP A 29 5.23 -8.43 -1.81
N LYS A 30 6.36 -8.57 -2.47
CA LYS A 30 7.61 -8.06 -1.93
C LYS A 30 7.64 -6.55 -2.22
N ALA A 31 8.16 -5.80 -1.28
CA ALA A 31 8.42 -4.39 -1.51
C ALA A 31 9.43 -4.23 -2.66
N ALA A 32 9.25 -3.19 -3.47
CA ALA A 32 10.18 -2.86 -4.54
C ALA A 32 11.51 -2.38 -3.95
N GLU A 33 12.61 -2.97 -4.39
CA GLU A 33 13.94 -2.56 -3.95
C GLU A 33 14.35 -1.24 -4.64
N VAL A 34 14.87 -0.30 -3.87
CA VAL A 34 15.21 1.04 -4.32
C VAL A 34 16.67 1.36 -3.97
N TRP A 35 17.40 1.88 -4.96
CA TRP A 35 18.80 2.25 -4.82
C TRP A 35 19.02 3.72 -5.20
N GLY A 36 19.82 4.42 -4.40
CA GLY A 36 20.34 5.76 -4.70
C GLY A 36 21.81 5.87 -4.32
N ILE A 37 22.38 7.07 -4.54
CA ILE A 37 23.83 7.30 -4.32
C ILE A 37 24.23 7.03 -2.87
N ASN A 38 23.36 7.37 -1.90
CA ASN A 38 23.65 7.28 -0.47
C ASN A 38 22.59 6.50 0.30
N TYR A 39 21.69 5.78 -0.37
CA TYR A 39 20.64 5.03 0.28
C TYR A 39 20.32 3.73 -0.45
N HIS A 40 19.85 2.78 0.31
CA HIS A 40 19.32 1.49 -0.14
C HIS A 40 18.11 1.14 0.70
N GLY A 41 17.02 0.69 0.09
CA GLY A 41 15.80 0.38 0.83
C GLY A 41 14.72 -0.29 0.00
N TRP A 42 13.50 -0.30 0.53
CA TRP A 42 12.34 -0.96 -0.05
C TRP A 42 11.12 -0.06 0.02
N SER A 43 10.43 0.10 -1.11
CA SER A 43 9.18 0.83 -1.24
C SER A 43 8.00 -0.14 -1.15
N PHE A 44 7.09 0.11 -0.21
CA PHE A 44 5.92 -0.73 0.02
C PHE A 44 4.72 -0.23 -0.77
N HIS A 45 4.05 -1.15 -1.47
CA HIS A 45 2.85 -0.85 -2.24
C HIS A 45 1.74 -0.29 -1.34
N GLN A 46 0.88 0.56 -1.90
CA GLN A 46 -0.24 1.18 -1.17
C GLN A 46 -1.20 0.20 -0.51
N ASP A 47 -1.36 -1.00 -1.10
CA ASP A 47 -2.22 -2.05 -0.55
C ASP A 47 -1.55 -2.87 0.56
N TRP A 48 -0.27 -2.59 0.86
CA TRP A 48 0.40 -3.22 1.98
C TRP A 48 -0.23 -2.76 3.29
N GLU A 49 -0.69 -3.70 4.10
CA GLU A 49 -1.23 -3.37 5.41
C GLU A 49 -0.16 -2.81 6.33
N VAL A 50 -0.48 -1.72 7.02
CA VAL A 50 0.38 -1.10 8.03
C VAL A 50 -0.36 -1.05 9.37
N ASP A 51 0.38 -1.26 10.46
CA ASP A 51 -0.17 -1.28 11.83
C ASP A 51 -0.06 0.08 12.54
N PHE A 52 0.28 1.13 11.78
CA PHE A 52 0.37 2.50 12.28
C PHE A 52 -0.33 3.46 11.33
N THR A 53 -0.57 4.68 11.79
CA THR A 53 -1.16 5.77 11.01
C THR A 53 -0.28 7.01 11.10
N VAL A 54 -0.38 7.91 10.11
CA VAL A 54 0.17 9.25 10.19
C VAL A 54 -0.95 10.26 10.48
N GLU A 55 -0.57 11.44 10.94
CA GLU A 55 -1.51 12.51 11.23
C GLU A 55 -2.31 12.91 10.01
N SER A 56 -3.63 13.10 10.18
CA SER A 56 -4.55 13.47 9.10
C SER A 56 -4.56 12.52 7.91
N GLN A 57 -4.24 11.24 8.13
CA GLN A 57 -4.22 10.24 7.06
C GLN A 57 -5.62 10.06 6.48
N ASP A 58 -5.73 10.19 5.14
CA ASP A 58 -6.93 9.91 4.36
C ASP A 58 -6.78 8.67 3.47
N GLY A 59 -5.55 8.37 3.02
CA GLY A 59 -5.28 7.24 2.15
C GLY A 59 -3.83 6.78 2.14
N ARG A 60 -3.54 5.96 1.15
CA ARG A 60 -2.22 5.39 0.88
C ARG A 60 -1.85 5.59 -0.59
N PHE A 61 -0.55 5.71 -0.87
CA PHE A 61 0.00 5.65 -2.22
C PHE A 61 1.30 4.84 -2.23
N THR A 62 1.73 4.38 -3.39
CA THR A 62 3.04 3.74 -3.56
C THR A 62 4.05 4.80 -3.98
N PRO A 63 5.07 5.11 -3.15
CA PRO A 63 6.08 6.09 -3.52
C PRO A 63 6.84 5.67 -4.77
N THR A 64 6.98 6.59 -5.73
CA THR A 64 7.81 6.40 -6.93
C THR A 64 9.30 6.61 -6.61
N ASP A 65 10.18 6.18 -7.51
CA ASP A 65 11.63 6.36 -7.34
C ASP A 65 12.00 7.86 -7.26
N GLU A 66 11.31 8.72 -8.01
CA GLU A 66 11.50 10.18 -7.99
C GLU A 66 11.07 10.77 -6.64
N GLU A 67 9.93 10.37 -6.11
CA GLU A 67 9.43 10.80 -4.81
C GLU A 67 10.34 10.35 -3.67
N ILE A 68 10.90 9.13 -3.77
CA ILE A 68 11.89 8.63 -2.82
C ILE A 68 13.18 9.42 -2.90
N ALA A 69 13.69 9.71 -4.11
CA ALA A 69 14.89 10.50 -4.30
C ALA A 69 14.71 11.93 -3.77
N GLU A 70 13.55 12.54 -3.98
CA GLU A 70 13.22 13.85 -3.39
C GLU A 70 13.16 13.78 -1.86
N THR A 71 12.50 12.76 -1.30
CA THR A 71 12.41 12.51 0.14
C THR A 71 13.80 12.41 0.77
N GLU A 72 14.68 11.57 0.23
CA GLU A 72 16.06 11.41 0.71
C GLU A 72 16.85 12.73 0.62
N GLY A 73 16.72 13.47 -0.49
CA GLY A 73 17.34 14.78 -0.65
C GLY A 73 16.85 15.83 0.36
N LEU A 74 15.58 15.79 0.75
CA LEU A 74 15.01 16.66 1.77
C LEU A 74 15.49 16.28 3.17
N ILE A 75 15.51 14.98 3.50
CA ILE A 75 16.01 14.48 4.78
C ILE A 75 17.49 14.82 4.93
N GLN A 76 18.32 14.51 3.93
CA GLN A 76 19.77 14.78 3.96
C GLN A 76 20.10 16.26 4.20
N LYS A 77 19.29 17.19 3.70
CA LYS A 77 19.49 18.63 3.88
C LYS A 77 19.06 19.18 5.23
N ARG A 78 18.29 18.41 6.01
CA ARG A 78 17.65 18.94 7.22
C ARG A 78 17.90 18.11 8.47
N ILE A 79 18.46 16.92 8.31
CA ILE A 79 18.56 15.96 9.43
C ILE A 79 19.47 16.49 10.55
N ASP A 80 20.57 17.15 10.22
CA ASP A 80 21.47 17.77 11.19
C ASP A 80 20.75 18.80 12.07
N TYR A 81 19.94 19.66 11.48
CA TYR A 81 19.14 20.65 12.20
C TYR A 81 18.01 20.00 13.02
N ILE A 82 17.31 18.99 12.45
CA ILE A 82 16.18 18.32 13.13
C ILE A 82 16.67 17.47 14.30
N ASN A 83 17.88 16.91 14.18
CA ASN A 83 18.50 16.03 15.18
C ASN A 83 19.42 16.75 16.17
N GLN A 84 19.46 18.09 16.18
CA GLN A 84 20.41 18.88 16.98
C GLN A 84 20.43 18.54 18.49
N ASP A 85 19.32 18.03 19.03
CA ASP A 85 19.21 17.67 20.46
C ASP A 85 19.74 16.27 20.76
N HIS A 86 20.07 15.46 19.74
CA HIS A 86 20.58 14.07 19.81
C HIS A 86 19.78 13.18 20.78
N TYR A 87 18.44 13.36 20.80
CA TYR A 87 17.57 12.61 21.69
C TYR A 87 17.72 11.10 21.49
N ASN A 88 17.89 10.33 22.58
CA ASN A 88 18.15 8.88 22.55
C ASN A 88 19.43 8.47 21.78
N GLN A 89 20.44 9.36 21.69
CA GLN A 89 21.69 9.11 20.95
C GLN A 89 22.93 9.29 21.82
N GLU A 90 22.81 9.05 23.12
CA GLU A 90 23.90 9.20 24.07
C GLU A 90 24.73 7.91 24.24
N GLY A 91 25.96 8.05 24.68
CA GLY A 91 26.85 6.94 25.03
C GLY A 91 27.28 6.13 23.82
N MET A 92 26.84 4.87 23.71
CA MET A 92 27.16 3.98 22.59
C MET A 92 26.13 4.03 21.45
N CYS A 93 25.09 4.86 21.58
CA CYS A 93 24.08 5.03 20.57
C CYS A 93 24.61 5.90 19.42
N PRO A 94 24.44 5.49 18.16
CA PRO A 94 24.94 6.28 17.05
C PRO A 94 24.19 7.60 16.91
N ILE A 95 24.93 8.66 16.56
CA ILE A 95 24.34 9.95 16.11
C ILE A 95 23.88 9.78 14.69
N ILE A 96 22.58 9.90 14.46
CA ILE A 96 21.94 9.45 13.21
C ILE A 96 22.39 10.22 11.97
N ASP A 97 22.60 11.54 12.05
CA ASP A 97 23.04 12.38 10.94
C ASP A 97 24.49 12.11 10.53
N GLU A 98 25.34 11.66 11.44
CA GLU A 98 26.73 11.26 11.14
C GLU A 98 26.82 9.92 10.41
N HIS A 99 25.78 9.08 10.54
CA HIS A 99 25.81 7.68 10.10
C HIS A 99 24.74 7.32 9.05
N MET A 100 24.19 8.31 8.33
CA MET A 100 23.08 8.14 7.38
C MET A 100 23.28 6.99 6.38
N ARG A 101 24.51 6.67 5.97
CA ARG A 101 24.81 5.62 5.00
C ARG A 101 24.73 4.21 5.56
N MET A 102 24.75 4.06 6.88
CA MET A 102 24.72 2.75 7.55
C MET A 102 23.33 2.13 7.58
N TYR A 103 22.30 2.97 7.43
CA TYR A 103 20.93 2.52 7.52
C TYR A 103 20.41 1.95 6.20
N ARG A 104 19.63 0.88 6.27
CA ARG A 104 18.69 0.46 5.25
C ARG A 104 17.35 1.12 5.50
N ARG A 105 16.56 1.36 4.46
CA ARG A 105 15.31 2.12 4.55
C ARG A 105 14.11 1.29 4.14
N GLN A 106 12.96 1.67 4.72
CA GLN A 106 11.66 1.22 4.27
C GLN A 106 10.79 2.44 4.05
N TYR A 107 10.18 2.55 2.86
CA TYR A 107 9.39 3.71 2.45
C TYR A 107 7.92 3.32 2.38
N VAL A 108 7.08 4.10 3.05
CA VAL A 108 5.62 3.89 3.10
C VAL A 108 4.92 5.20 2.78
N GLY A 109 4.09 5.20 1.73
CA GLY A 109 3.36 6.38 1.28
C GLY A 109 1.98 6.52 1.92
N PHE A 110 1.64 7.73 2.37
CA PHE A 110 0.36 8.14 2.92
C PHE A 110 -0.13 9.41 2.24
N THR A 111 -1.44 9.56 2.07
CA THR A 111 -2.05 10.83 1.71
C THR A 111 -2.74 11.43 2.94
N ASN A 112 -2.66 12.75 3.11
CA ASN A 112 -3.41 13.45 4.14
C ASN A 112 -4.77 13.93 3.60
N ASP A 113 -5.56 14.55 4.47
CA ASP A 113 -6.88 15.13 4.17
C ASP A 113 -6.88 16.24 3.07
N ARG A 114 -5.70 16.76 2.72
CA ARG A 114 -5.52 17.72 1.62
C ARG A 114 -5.04 17.07 0.32
N GLY A 115 -4.80 15.76 0.33
CA GLY A 115 -4.23 15.03 -0.79
C GLY A 115 -2.71 15.17 -0.93
N ASP A 116 -2.01 15.76 0.06
CA ASP A 116 -0.55 15.82 0.02
C ASP A 116 0.04 14.42 0.17
N HIS A 117 1.10 14.12 -0.59
CA HIS A 117 1.89 12.90 -0.44
C HIS A 117 2.86 13.03 0.74
N ILE A 118 2.75 12.10 1.69
CA ILE A 118 3.62 11.99 2.86
C ILE A 118 4.36 10.66 2.78
N VAL A 119 5.67 10.71 2.70
CA VAL A 119 6.52 9.52 2.78
C VAL A 119 7.02 9.36 4.21
N TRP A 120 6.63 8.25 4.85
CA TRP A 120 7.21 7.81 6.10
C TRP A 120 8.41 6.91 5.78
N VAL A 121 9.55 7.24 6.37
CA VAL A 121 10.81 6.52 6.14
C VAL A 121 11.29 5.92 7.44
N ASN A 122 11.46 4.61 7.45
CA ASN A 122 12.00 3.84 8.56
C ASN A 122 13.47 3.53 8.29
N PHE A 123 14.32 3.88 9.21
CA PHE A 123 15.76 3.69 9.15
C PHE A 123 16.18 2.58 10.11
N LEU A 124 16.88 1.58 9.58
CA LEU A 124 17.24 0.37 10.32
C LEU A 124 18.72 0.06 10.11
N TRP A 125 19.46 0.04 11.19
CA TRP A 125 20.86 -0.38 11.21
C TRP A 125 21.03 -1.59 12.13
N ASP A 126 20.93 -2.77 11.55
CA ASP A 126 21.17 -4.05 12.18
C ASP A 126 21.73 -5.02 11.11
N ASP A 127 22.99 -5.43 11.29
CA ASP A 127 23.69 -6.29 10.36
C ASP A 127 23.08 -7.71 10.28
N ASN A 128 22.28 -8.10 11.27
CA ASN A 128 21.60 -9.39 11.28
C ASN A 128 20.30 -9.40 10.45
N LEU A 129 19.81 -8.25 10.00
CA LEU A 129 18.63 -8.18 9.15
C LEU A 129 18.98 -8.55 7.70
N SER A 130 18.31 -9.56 7.18
CA SER A 130 18.44 -9.91 5.75
C SER A 130 17.60 -8.96 4.88
N ASN A 131 18.04 -8.77 3.62
CA ASN A 131 17.28 -8.00 2.63
C ASN A 131 15.89 -8.61 2.38
N GLU A 132 15.78 -9.94 2.41
CA GLU A 132 14.51 -10.63 2.28
C GLU A 132 13.53 -10.26 3.40
N LYS A 133 14.00 -10.17 4.64
CA LYS A 133 13.19 -9.74 5.78
C LYS A 133 12.71 -8.30 5.60
N LEU A 134 13.60 -7.42 5.17
CA LEU A 134 13.31 -6.00 4.92
C LEU A 134 12.33 -5.80 3.76
N ALA A 135 12.36 -6.64 2.73
CA ALA A 135 11.46 -6.60 1.59
C ALA A 135 10.09 -7.24 1.87
N SER A 136 10.01 -8.12 2.86
CA SER A 136 8.80 -8.93 3.13
C SER A 136 7.91 -8.38 4.22
N ASP A 137 8.38 -7.41 5.02
CA ASP A 137 7.58 -6.82 6.08
C ASP A 137 8.11 -5.43 6.50
N ILE A 138 7.21 -4.55 6.96
CA ILE A 138 7.59 -3.29 7.57
C ILE A 138 7.98 -3.59 9.02
N LEU A 139 9.25 -3.32 9.36
CA LEU A 139 9.80 -3.67 10.65
C LEU A 139 9.67 -2.51 11.64
N LEU A 140 8.79 -2.65 12.62
CA LEU A 140 8.73 -1.75 13.75
C LEU A 140 9.56 -2.33 14.89
N THR A 141 10.36 -1.49 15.55
CA THR A 141 11.27 -1.90 16.62
C THR A 141 11.08 -1.06 17.87
N LYS A 142 11.42 -1.63 19.02
CA LYS A 142 11.66 -0.90 20.28
C LYS A 142 13.09 -1.17 20.73
N GLY A 143 13.67 -0.23 21.46
CA GLY A 143 15.06 -0.30 21.88
C GLY A 143 16.05 -0.05 20.72
N GLY A 144 17.33 -0.22 20.97
CA GLY A 144 18.38 -0.05 19.97
C GLY A 144 18.74 1.41 19.68
N CYS A 145 18.12 2.38 20.35
CA CYS A 145 18.41 3.82 20.26
C CYS A 145 18.60 4.32 18.80
N GLY A 146 19.61 5.11 18.52
CA GLY A 146 19.92 5.66 17.20
C GLY A 146 20.13 4.64 16.09
N HIS A 147 20.17 3.33 16.36
CA HIS A 147 20.19 2.31 15.29
C HIS A 147 18.84 2.17 14.58
N PHE A 148 17.74 2.62 15.21
CA PHE A 148 16.37 2.52 14.69
C PHE A 148 15.64 3.83 14.92
N TRP A 149 15.17 4.42 13.84
CA TRP A 149 14.42 5.67 13.87
C TRP A 149 13.56 5.82 12.63
N HIS A 150 12.61 6.71 12.69
CA HIS A 150 11.80 7.04 11.53
C HIS A 150 11.48 8.54 11.46
N ILE A 151 11.11 8.99 10.27
CA ILE A 151 10.80 10.38 9.98
C ILE A 151 9.75 10.48 8.88
N LYS A 152 9.07 11.60 8.81
CA LYS A 152 8.06 11.89 7.79
C LYS A 152 8.51 13.03 6.88
N CYS A 153 8.22 12.90 5.59
CA CYS A 153 8.44 13.95 4.60
C CYS A 153 7.13 14.23 3.85
N ASN A 154 6.62 15.46 3.96
CA ASN A 154 5.51 15.94 3.12
C ASN A 154 6.10 16.54 1.84
N LEU A 155 5.86 15.91 0.69
CA LEU A 155 6.44 16.30 -0.59
C LEU A 155 5.84 17.63 -1.12
N ALA A 156 4.53 17.85 -0.91
CA ALA A 156 3.88 19.07 -1.39
C ALA A 156 4.41 20.32 -0.68
N THR A 157 4.66 20.24 0.63
CA THR A 157 5.18 21.35 1.43
C THR A 157 6.69 21.31 1.60
N ARG A 158 7.37 20.26 1.12
CA ARG A 158 8.81 19.98 1.27
C ARG A 158 9.27 20.02 2.74
N LYS A 159 8.38 19.63 3.65
CA LYS A 159 8.62 19.64 5.11
C LYS A 159 9.04 18.25 5.56
N VAL A 160 10.17 18.18 6.27
CA VAL A 160 10.63 17.01 7.01
C VAL A 160 10.29 17.20 8.49
N TYR A 161 9.67 16.20 9.15
CA TYR A 161 9.15 16.34 10.51
C TYR A 161 8.88 14.99 11.18
N GLY A 162 8.58 15.02 12.47
CA GLY A 162 8.20 13.83 13.21
C GLY A 162 9.33 12.81 13.28
N LEU A 163 10.56 13.29 13.55
CA LEU A 163 11.68 12.41 13.89
C LEU A 163 11.36 11.70 15.21
N GLU A 164 11.44 10.38 15.16
CA GLU A 164 11.29 9.53 16.34
C GLU A 164 12.45 8.54 16.38
N VAL A 165 13.33 8.70 17.37
CA VAL A 165 14.49 7.82 17.63
C VAL A 165 14.11 6.88 18.75
N ASN A 166 14.37 5.59 18.58
CA ASN A 166 14.06 4.59 19.58
C ASN A 166 14.76 4.87 20.91
N GLU A 167 14.17 4.41 22.00
CA GLU A 167 14.80 4.45 23.32
C GLU A 167 16.00 3.50 23.37
N SER A 168 16.90 3.75 24.32
CA SER A 168 17.98 2.82 24.64
C SER A 168 17.42 1.50 25.21
N GLY A 169 18.13 0.40 25.00
CA GLY A 169 17.76 -0.93 25.48
C GLY A 169 17.89 -2.00 24.40
N ASP A 170 17.54 -3.22 24.77
CA ASP A 170 17.60 -4.37 23.86
C ASP A 170 16.64 -4.20 22.67
N ILE A 171 17.10 -4.58 21.48
CA ILE A 171 16.32 -4.51 20.25
C ILE A 171 15.19 -5.54 20.33
N GLN A 172 13.96 -5.07 20.16
CA GLN A 172 12.77 -5.90 20.08
C GLN A 172 12.01 -5.59 18.80
N TYR A 173 11.94 -6.57 17.90
CA TYR A 173 11.09 -6.48 16.71
C TYR A 173 9.63 -6.70 17.10
N LEU A 174 8.78 -5.72 16.85
CA LEU A 174 7.37 -5.82 17.18
C LEU A 174 6.68 -6.78 16.22
N PRO A 175 5.86 -7.73 16.74
CA PRO A 175 5.09 -8.60 15.89
C PRO A 175 4.06 -7.80 15.11
N ARG A 176 3.90 -8.10 13.82
CA ARG A 176 2.82 -7.55 13.02
C ARG A 176 1.47 -7.94 13.62
N VAL A 177 0.64 -6.96 13.93
CA VAL A 177 -0.74 -7.20 14.36
C VAL A 177 -1.55 -7.65 13.14
N LYS A 178 -1.79 -8.94 13.01
CA LYS A 178 -2.69 -9.45 11.95
C LYS A 178 -4.09 -8.96 12.25
N LYS A 179 -4.58 -7.97 11.48
CA LYS A 179 -6.00 -7.61 11.53
C LYS A 179 -6.81 -8.85 11.14
N PRO A 180 -7.86 -9.22 11.89
CA PRO A 180 -8.72 -10.32 11.50
C PRO A 180 -9.28 -10.02 10.10
N ALA A 181 -9.22 -11.01 9.20
CA ALA A 181 -9.77 -10.88 7.87
C ALA A 181 -11.19 -10.29 7.93
N PRO A 182 -11.55 -9.33 7.08
CA PRO A 182 -12.89 -8.76 7.09
C PRO A 182 -13.89 -9.89 7.01
N ARG A 183 -14.80 -9.98 7.99
CA ARG A 183 -15.89 -10.95 7.95
C ARG A 183 -16.71 -10.61 6.72
N ILE A 184 -16.61 -11.43 5.68
CA ILE A 184 -17.50 -11.36 4.52
C ILE A 184 -18.89 -11.62 5.10
N SER A 185 -19.66 -10.56 5.31
CA SER A 185 -21.07 -10.69 5.64
C SER A 185 -21.72 -11.32 4.42
N ARG A 186 -22.03 -12.62 4.50
CA ARG A 186 -22.91 -13.24 3.51
C ARG A 186 -24.24 -12.48 3.58
N SER A 187 -24.43 -11.54 2.67
CA SER A 187 -25.74 -10.96 2.44
C SER A 187 -26.64 -12.12 2.09
N LYS A 188 -27.60 -12.44 2.99
CA LYS A 188 -28.70 -13.31 2.65
C LYS A 188 -29.49 -12.57 1.57
N ASP A 189 -29.21 -12.89 0.32
CA ASP A 189 -30.09 -12.55 -0.80
C ASP A 189 -31.45 -13.21 -0.52
N ARG A 190 -32.30 -12.47 0.16
CA ARG A 190 -33.73 -12.77 0.23
C ARG A 190 -34.30 -12.48 -1.15
N ASN A 191 -34.45 -13.52 -1.95
CA ASN A 191 -35.26 -13.58 -3.14
C ASN A 191 -36.58 -12.79 -2.93
N LYS A 192 -36.58 -11.53 -3.33
CA LYS A 192 -37.79 -10.74 -3.46
C LYS A 192 -38.40 -11.10 -4.81
N LYS A 193 -39.27 -12.14 -4.83
CA LYS A 193 -40.15 -12.40 -5.97
C LYS A 193 -40.92 -11.13 -6.29
N GLN A 194 -40.52 -10.45 -7.33
CA GLN A 194 -41.26 -9.35 -7.89
C GLN A 194 -42.48 -9.91 -8.62
N LYS A 195 -43.65 -9.74 -7.98
CA LYS A 195 -44.96 -10.05 -8.55
C LYS A 195 -45.26 -9.04 -9.64
N VAL A 196 -45.07 -9.44 -10.89
CA VAL A 196 -45.49 -8.64 -12.07
C VAL A 196 -47.02 -8.49 -12.01
N ARG A 197 -47.51 -7.32 -11.68
CA ARG A 197 -48.92 -6.93 -11.88
C ARG A 197 -49.06 -6.52 -13.33
N LYS A 198 -49.78 -7.34 -14.11
CA LYS A 198 -50.40 -6.97 -15.38
C LYS A 198 -51.54 -5.97 -15.07
N THR A 199 -51.48 -4.78 -15.59
CA THR A 199 -52.64 -3.89 -15.79
C THR A 199 -52.43 -3.24 -17.14
N GLY A 200 -53.18 -3.55 -18.10
CA GLY A 200 -54.39 -3.07 -18.65
C GLY A 200 -54.16 -1.79 -19.50
N ILE A 201 -54.28 -1.98 -20.81
CA ILE A 201 -54.37 -0.97 -21.86
C ILE A 201 -55.57 -0.09 -21.61
N ILE A 202 -55.45 1.26 -21.70
CA ILE A 202 -56.55 2.14 -22.14
C ILE A 202 -55.96 3.39 -22.83
N HIS A 203 -56.22 3.49 -24.14
CA HIS A 203 -56.50 4.60 -25.03
C HIS A 203 -56.02 6.02 -24.75
N SER A 204 -55.34 6.55 -25.78
CA SER A 204 -55.36 7.97 -26.20
C SER A 204 -56.77 8.47 -26.57
N PRO A 205 -57.07 9.76 -26.47
CA PRO A 205 -57.12 10.57 -27.70
C PRO A 205 -56.53 12.00 -27.59
N GLU A 206 -55.86 12.37 -28.69
CA GLU A 206 -55.98 13.59 -29.52
C GLU A 206 -56.21 14.99 -28.92
N GLU A 207 -55.28 15.84 -29.35
CA GLU A 207 -55.49 17.17 -30.01
C GLU A 207 -56.11 18.35 -29.26
N LYS A 208 -55.38 19.44 -29.26
CA LYS A 208 -55.59 20.79 -29.88
C LYS A 208 -54.61 21.77 -29.28
N LEU A 209 -53.67 22.28 -30.01
CA LEU A 209 -53.60 23.47 -30.86
C LEU A 209 -54.18 24.80 -30.25
N PHE A 210 -53.39 25.89 -30.44
CA PHE A 210 -53.60 27.33 -30.24
C PHE A 210 -53.39 27.87 -28.81
N LYS A 211 -52.49 28.82 -28.63
CA LYS A 211 -52.03 30.06 -29.27
C LYS A 211 -50.66 30.45 -28.74
#